data_25ed2fb32eb1624e0524297445e71e46
#
_entry.id   25ed2fb32eb1624e0524297445e71e46
#
_cell.length_a   1.000
_cell.length_b   1.000
_cell.length_c   1.000
_cell.angle_alpha   90.00
_cell.angle_beta   90.00
_cell.angle_gamma   90.00
#
_symmetry.space_group_name_H-M   'P 1'
#
loop_
_entity.id
_entity.type
_entity.pdbx_description
1 polymer ?
#
loop_
_entity_poly.entity_id
_entity_poly.type
_entity_poly.pdbx_seq_one_letter_code
_entity_poly.pdbx_strand_id
1 'polypeptide(L)'
;MRLTDHTDYSLRVLMYLNEQKRLVTLNELSEKVGVSKNNLIKVSNQLAKLDFIETSRGRSGGLVIKDETGRRSLKEIIMQTEPSFYIAECFSGQRCDCLYRNRCSLKRSLSDALHAFLNSLAQTTLNDVTPISNKTNINNNLKEIL
;
A
#
# COMPACT_ATOMS: atom_id res chain seq x y z
N MET A 1 13.88 -2.15 6.95
CA MET A 1 12.50 -1.65 6.98
C MET A 1 11.77 -2.35 5.84
N ARG A 2 10.62 -2.90 6.09
CA ARG A 2 9.78 -3.59 5.09
C ARG A 2 8.33 -3.29 5.42
N LEU A 3 7.52 -2.98 4.41
CA LEU A 3 6.07 -2.94 4.57
C LEU A 3 5.55 -4.34 4.88
N THR A 4 4.48 -4.45 5.66
CA THR A 4 3.84 -5.74 5.91
C THR A 4 3.29 -6.32 4.61
N ASP A 5 3.18 -7.66 4.55
CA ASP A 5 2.56 -8.34 3.40
C ASP A 5 1.14 -7.84 3.15
N HIS A 6 0.44 -7.46 4.21
CA HIS A 6 -0.91 -6.92 4.11
C HIS A 6 -0.94 -5.58 3.39
N THR A 7 -0.01 -4.67 3.70
CA THR A 7 0.13 -3.37 3.01
C THR A 7 0.58 -3.57 1.56
N ASP A 8 1.57 -4.45 1.30
CA ASP A 8 2.01 -4.78 -0.05
C ASP A 8 0.85 -5.32 -0.91
N TYR A 9 0.07 -6.28 -0.37
CA TYR A 9 -1.09 -6.83 -1.07
C TYR A 9 -2.18 -5.78 -1.29
N SER A 10 -2.40 -4.88 -0.33
CA SER A 10 -3.34 -3.77 -0.46
C SER A 10 -2.99 -2.85 -1.64
N LEU A 11 -1.72 -2.48 -1.75
CA LEU A 11 -1.22 -1.65 -2.85
C LEU A 11 -1.39 -2.34 -4.21
N ARG A 12 -1.02 -3.63 -4.31
CA ARG A 12 -1.20 -4.41 -5.56
C ARG A 12 -2.66 -4.50 -5.97
N VAL A 13 -3.55 -4.77 -5.02
CA VAL A 13 -5.00 -4.82 -5.28
C VAL A 13 -5.52 -3.48 -5.77
N LEU A 14 -5.16 -2.38 -5.08
CA LEU A 14 -5.60 -1.05 -5.46
C LEU A 14 -5.07 -0.64 -6.83
N MET A 15 -3.79 -0.91 -7.14
CA MET A 15 -3.22 -0.64 -8.47
C MET A 15 -3.96 -1.41 -9.56
N TYR A 16 -4.21 -2.71 -9.38
CA TYR A 16 -4.92 -3.52 -10.36
C TYR A 16 -6.36 -3.05 -10.57
N LEU A 17 -7.10 -2.79 -9.48
CA LEU A 17 -8.47 -2.28 -9.58
C LEU A 17 -8.50 -0.88 -10.23
N ASN A 18 -7.50 -0.05 -9.96
CA ASN A 18 -7.40 1.29 -10.54
C ASN A 18 -7.09 1.27 -12.03
N GLU A 19 -6.31 0.29 -12.50
CA GLU A 19 -6.07 0.04 -13.93
C GLU A 19 -7.34 -0.44 -14.64
N GLN A 20 -8.06 -1.39 -14.02
CA GLN A 20 -9.21 -2.03 -14.64
C GLN A 20 -10.47 -1.15 -14.69
N LYS A 21 -10.70 -0.31 -13.68
CA LYS A 21 -11.88 0.59 -13.57
C LYS A 21 -13.23 -0.12 -13.78
N ARG A 22 -13.31 -1.39 -13.43
CA ARG A 22 -14.51 -2.25 -13.53
C ARG A 22 -14.60 -3.19 -12.33
N LEU A 23 -15.71 -3.88 -12.23
CA LEU A 23 -15.87 -4.96 -11.26
C LEU A 23 -14.89 -6.11 -11.58
N VAL A 24 -14.09 -6.52 -10.60
CA VAL A 24 -13.08 -7.58 -10.69
C VAL A 24 -13.38 -8.66 -9.65
N THR A 25 -13.40 -9.92 -10.06
CA THR A 25 -13.66 -11.04 -9.14
C THR A 25 -12.42 -11.36 -8.29
N LEU A 26 -12.63 -11.99 -7.12
CA LEU A 26 -11.52 -12.48 -6.28
C LEU A 26 -10.64 -13.52 -6.99
N ASN A 27 -11.23 -14.32 -7.90
CA ASN A 27 -10.47 -15.28 -8.69
C ASN A 27 -9.50 -14.58 -9.63
N GLU A 28 -9.98 -13.61 -10.39
CA GLU A 28 -9.17 -12.78 -11.28
C GLU A 28 -8.04 -12.05 -10.50
N LEU A 29 -8.37 -11.43 -9.37
CA LEU A 29 -7.38 -10.79 -8.51
C LEU A 29 -6.31 -11.78 -8.06
N SER A 30 -6.70 -12.97 -7.58
CA SER A 30 -5.75 -13.98 -7.10
C SER A 30 -4.74 -14.37 -8.18
N GLU A 31 -5.21 -14.55 -9.40
CA GLU A 31 -4.36 -14.90 -10.55
C GLU A 31 -3.45 -13.74 -10.98
N LYS A 32 -3.97 -12.52 -11.01
CA LYS A 32 -3.26 -11.36 -11.56
C LYS A 32 -2.28 -10.72 -10.59
N VAL A 33 -2.64 -10.62 -9.30
CA VAL A 33 -1.77 -9.98 -8.30
C VAL A 33 -0.88 -10.97 -7.54
N GLY A 34 -1.05 -12.29 -7.78
CA GLY A 34 -0.22 -13.34 -7.16
C GLY A 34 -0.44 -13.47 -5.64
N VAL A 35 -1.66 -13.22 -5.15
CA VAL A 35 -2.02 -13.27 -3.72
C VAL A 35 -3.11 -14.32 -3.50
N SER A 36 -2.96 -15.14 -2.46
CA SER A 36 -3.95 -16.15 -2.13
C SER A 36 -5.32 -15.55 -1.82
N LYS A 37 -6.41 -16.26 -2.17
CA LYS A 37 -7.79 -15.81 -1.92
C LYS A 37 -8.04 -15.47 -0.45
N ASN A 38 -7.47 -16.24 0.48
CA ASN A 38 -7.62 -16.00 1.92
C ASN A 38 -7.04 -14.65 2.34
N ASN A 39 -5.88 -14.28 1.80
CA ASN A 39 -5.28 -12.98 2.04
C ASN A 39 -6.07 -11.86 1.35
N LEU A 40 -6.54 -12.10 0.12
CA LEU A 40 -7.37 -11.13 -0.61
C LEU A 40 -8.67 -10.82 0.12
N ILE A 41 -9.33 -11.80 0.75
CA ILE A 41 -10.54 -11.57 1.55
C ILE A 41 -10.24 -10.61 2.70
N LYS A 42 -9.12 -10.81 3.42
CA LYS A 42 -8.72 -9.93 4.54
C LYS A 42 -8.41 -8.51 4.04
N VAL A 43 -7.63 -8.41 2.98
CA VAL A 43 -7.27 -7.14 2.33
C VAL A 43 -8.52 -6.40 1.84
N SER A 44 -9.39 -7.08 1.10
CA SER A 44 -10.62 -6.49 0.56
C SER A 44 -11.55 -5.97 1.65
N ASN A 45 -11.70 -6.73 2.74
CA ASN A 45 -12.51 -6.31 3.87
C ASN A 45 -11.96 -5.03 4.53
N GLN A 46 -10.63 -4.91 4.66
CA GLN A 46 -10.03 -3.70 5.20
C GLN A 46 -10.16 -2.53 4.23
N LEU A 47 -9.85 -2.72 2.95
CA LEU A 47 -9.94 -1.67 1.94
C LEU A 47 -11.38 -1.14 1.79
N ALA A 48 -12.38 -2.00 1.91
CA ALA A 48 -13.78 -1.59 1.93
C ALA A 48 -14.14 -0.78 3.19
N LYS A 49 -13.66 -1.19 4.37
CA LYS A 49 -13.84 -0.42 5.62
C LYS A 49 -13.16 0.94 5.58
N LEU A 50 -12.02 1.05 4.89
CA LEU A 50 -11.27 2.29 4.70
C LEU A 50 -11.82 3.15 3.55
N ASP A 51 -12.90 2.71 2.93
CA ASP A 51 -13.59 3.44 1.86
C ASP A 51 -12.76 3.64 0.58
N PHE A 52 -11.82 2.71 0.31
CA PHE A 52 -11.04 2.72 -0.92
C PHE A 52 -11.72 1.99 -2.09
N ILE A 53 -12.52 0.97 -1.77
CA ILE A 53 -13.20 0.11 -2.74
C ILE A 53 -14.64 -0.13 -2.35
N GLU A 54 -15.45 -0.54 -3.31
CA GLU A 54 -16.76 -1.13 -3.11
C GLU A 54 -16.74 -2.62 -3.37
N THR A 55 -17.58 -3.37 -2.65
CA THR A 55 -17.72 -4.81 -2.80
C THR A 55 -19.15 -5.17 -3.19
N SER A 56 -19.30 -6.03 -4.20
CA SER A 56 -20.58 -6.59 -4.59
C SER A 56 -20.62 -8.08 -4.24
N ARG A 57 -21.74 -8.55 -3.68
CA ARG A 57 -21.95 -9.97 -3.30
C ARG A 57 -22.68 -10.72 -4.41
N GLY A 58 -22.58 -12.06 -4.39
CA GLY A 58 -23.33 -12.96 -5.28
C GLY A 58 -22.45 -13.61 -6.35
N ARG A 59 -23.09 -14.36 -7.27
CA ARG A 59 -22.37 -15.11 -8.33
C ARG A 59 -21.56 -14.22 -9.28
N SER A 60 -22.02 -13.01 -9.54
CA SER A 60 -21.32 -11.97 -10.31
C SER A 60 -20.68 -10.92 -9.42
N GLY A 61 -20.44 -11.23 -8.16
CA GLY A 61 -19.85 -10.31 -7.21
C GLY A 61 -18.35 -10.07 -7.45
N GLY A 62 -17.85 -8.99 -6.89
CA GLY A 62 -16.44 -8.60 -7.03
C GLY A 62 -16.12 -7.32 -6.29
N LEU A 63 -15.01 -6.73 -6.66
CA LEU A 63 -14.42 -5.53 -6.09
C LEU A 63 -14.30 -4.49 -7.20
N VAL A 64 -14.59 -3.25 -6.87
CA VAL A 64 -14.35 -2.09 -7.75
C VAL A 64 -13.73 -0.96 -6.95
N ILE A 65 -12.76 -0.26 -7.54
CA ILE A 65 -12.16 0.91 -6.91
C ILE A 65 -13.14 2.09 -6.91
N LYS A 66 -13.10 2.92 -5.86
CA LYS A 66 -13.79 4.20 -5.87
C LYS A 66 -12.99 5.23 -6.67
N ASP A 67 -13.65 6.10 -7.42
CA ASP A 67 -12.99 7.05 -8.33
C ASP A 67 -12.04 7.99 -7.61
N GLU A 68 -12.38 8.43 -6.40
CA GLU A 68 -11.52 9.28 -5.58
C GLU A 68 -10.26 8.58 -5.07
N THR A 69 -10.27 7.25 -4.95
CA THR A 69 -9.11 6.48 -4.44
C THR A 69 -7.89 6.63 -5.33
N GLY A 70 -8.07 6.72 -6.64
CA GLY A 70 -6.97 6.94 -7.59
C GLY A 70 -6.19 8.24 -7.33
N ARG A 71 -6.82 9.26 -6.77
CA ARG A 71 -6.21 10.56 -6.44
C ARG A 71 -5.58 10.62 -5.05
N ARG A 72 -5.78 9.60 -4.21
CA ARG A 72 -5.16 9.54 -2.88
C ARG A 72 -3.66 9.32 -2.99
N SER A 73 -2.89 9.99 -2.14
CA SER A 73 -1.44 9.80 -2.09
C SER A 73 -1.06 8.41 -1.56
N LEU A 74 0.08 7.90 -2.00
CA LEU A 74 0.62 6.64 -1.47
C LEU A 74 0.86 6.73 0.04
N LYS A 75 1.25 7.91 0.55
CA LYS A 75 1.35 8.15 2.00
C LYS A 75 0.03 7.87 2.70
N GLU A 76 -1.09 8.42 2.19
CA GLU A 76 -2.41 8.26 2.80
C GLU A 76 -2.84 6.79 2.83
N ILE A 77 -2.65 6.07 1.73
CA ILE A 77 -2.97 4.65 1.63
C ILE A 77 -2.12 3.83 2.62
N ILE A 78 -0.80 4.03 2.61
CA ILE A 78 0.13 3.29 3.47
C ILE A 78 -0.13 3.60 4.95
N MET A 79 -0.38 4.84 5.32
CA MET A 79 -0.69 5.22 6.70
C MET A 79 -1.95 4.53 7.25
N GLN A 80 -2.90 4.15 6.39
CA GLN A 80 -4.13 3.47 6.79
C GLN A 80 -4.03 1.94 6.72
N THR A 81 -3.10 1.40 5.94
CA THR A 81 -2.95 -0.06 5.77
C THR A 81 -1.79 -0.65 6.57
N GLU A 82 -0.77 0.15 6.88
CA GLU A 82 0.39 -0.30 7.67
C GLU A 82 0.12 -0.11 9.17
N PRO A 83 0.18 -1.17 9.97
CA PRO A 83 -0.18 -1.10 11.38
C PRO A 83 0.82 -0.32 12.22
N SER A 84 2.08 -0.20 11.79
CA SER A 84 3.10 0.53 12.52
C SER A 84 4.28 0.94 11.66
N PHE A 85 4.90 2.05 12.01
CA PHE A 85 6.14 2.55 11.41
C PHE A 85 7.31 2.44 12.38
N TYR A 86 7.36 1.37 13.18
CA TYR A 86 8.43 1.18 14.15
C TYR A 86 9.74 0.77 13.46
N ILE A 87 10.64 1.72 13.30
CA ILE A 87 11.97 1.47 12.72
C ILE A 87 12.88 0.80 13.75
N ALA A 88 12.70 1.11 15.04
CA ALA A 88 13.44 0.55 16.15
C ALA A 88 12.55 0.47 17.39
N GLU A 89 12.94 -0.33 18.39
CA GLU A 89 12.18 -0.54 19.61
C GLU A 89 11.76 0.77 20.32
N CYS A 90 12.63 1.79 20.32
CA CYS A 90 12.34 3.08 20.93
C CYS A 90 11.26 3.92 20.23
N PHE A 91 10.73 3.45 19.10
CA PHE A 91 9.58 4.06 18.40
C PHE A 91 8.24 3.41 18.79
N SER A 92 8.24 2.28 19.51
CA SER A 92 7.02 1.53 19.84
C SER A 92 6.09 2.23 20.84
N GLY A 93 6.53 3.32 21.47
CA GLY A 93 5.81 3.96 22.56
C GLY A 93 5.88 3.19 23.89
N GLN A 94 6.45 1.99 23.91
CA GLN A 94 6.67 1.19 25.11
C GLN A 94 7.95 1.61 25.83
N ARG A 95 8.13 1.11 27.08
CA ARG A 95 9.34 1.35 27.83
C ARG A 95 10.53 0.68 27.11
N CYS A 96 11.50 1.49 26.74
CA CYS A 96 12.74 1.04 26.13
C CYS A 96 13.89 1.26 27.15
N ASP A 97 14.60 0.21 27.51
CA ASP A 97 15.71 0.27 28.47
C ASP A 97 17.07 0.60 27.79
N CYS A 98 17.03 1.53 26.85
CA CYS A 98 18.21 1.99 26.12
C CYS A 98 18.98 3.06 26.91
N LEU A 99 20.30 2.88 27.03
CA LEU A 99 21.22 3.82 27.69
C LEU A 99 21.10 5.25 27.15
N TYR A 100 20.82 5.42 25.87
CA TYR A 100 20.75 6.71 25.17
C TYR A 100 19.34 7.32 25.14
N ARG A 101 18.34 6.73 25.78
CA ARG A 101 16.92 7.06 25.69
C ARG A 101 16.64 8.58 25.71
N ASN A 102 17.29 9.34 26.61
CA ASN A 102 17.00 10.76 26.83
C ASN A 102 17.81 11.71 25.96
N ARG A 103 18.85 11.22 25.25
CA ARG A 103 19.78 12.04 24.45
C ARG A 103 20.18 11.34 23.13
N CYS A 104 19.25 10.62 22.51
CA CYS A 104 19.56 9.80 21.34
C CYS A 104 19.49 10.63 20.05
N SER A 105 20.62 11.05 19.51
CA SER A 105 20.70 11.67 18.17
C SER A 105 20.35 10.70 17.05
N LEU A 106 20.67 9.40 17.21
CA LEU A 106 20.28 8.37 16.25
C LEU A 106 18.73 8.28 16.11
N LYS A 107 17.98 8.35 17.22
CA LYS A 107 16.51 8.35 17.16
C LYS A 107 15.99 9.55 16.33
N ARG A 108 16.61 10.72 16.48
CA ARG A 108 16.27 11.91 15.69
C ARG A 108 16.51 11.65 14.21
N SER A 109 17.72 11.20 13.85
CA SER A 109 18.06 10.91 12.44
C SER A 109 17.12 9.86 11.80
N LEU A 110 16.77 8.81 12.54
CA LEU A 110 15.81 7.81 12.07
C LEU A 110 14.40 8.40 11.90
N SER A 111 13.97 9.27 12.81
CA SER A 111 12.69 9.97 12.69
C SER A 111 12.66 10.87 11.45
N ASP A 112 13.73 11.64 11.22
CA ASP A 112 13.84 12.52 10.06
C ASP A 112 13.81 11.72 8.75
N ALA A 113 14.49 10.57 8.71
CA ALA A 113 14.47 9.66 7.57
C ALA A 113 13.06 9.08 7.31
N LEU A 114 12.32 8.70 8.37
CA LEU A 114 10.94 8.24 8.23
C LEU A 114 10.03 9.34 7.69
N HIS A 115 10.17 10.56 8.20
CA HIS A 115 9.40 11.70 7.71
C HIS A 115 9.73 12.00 6.24
N ALA A 116 11.01 11.93 5.83
CA ALA A 116 11.41 12.11 4.43
C ALA A 116 10.80 11.03 3.53
N PHE A 117 10.81 9.77 3.95
CA PHE A 117 10.14 8.66 3.26
C PHE A 117 8.64 8.93 3.07
N LEU A 118 7.92 9.26 4.15
CA LEU A 118 6.48 9.53 4.08
C LEU A 118 6.16 10.80 3.26
N ASN A 119 7.02 11.81 3.31
CA ASN A 119 6.85 13.03 2.50
C ASN A 119 7.06 12.76 1.01
N SER A 120 8.01 11.90 0.64
CA SER A 120 8.17 11.46 -0.75
C SER A 120 6.92 10.76 -1.26
N LEU A 121 6.35 9.83 -0.47
CA LEU A 121 5.11 9.14 -0.82
C LEU A 121 3.87 10.05 -0.87
N ALA A 122 3.90 11.19 -0.18
CA ALA A 122 2.82 12.17 -0.22
C ALA A 122 2.73 12.92 -1.56
N GLN A 123 3.80 12.93 -2.34
CA GLN A 123 3.86 13.60 -3.66
C GLN A 123 3.38 12.70 -4.80
N THR A 124 3.13 11.42 -4.53
CA THR A 124 2.78 10.42 -5.54
C THR A 124 1.39 9.87 -5.23
N THR A 125 0.50 9.91 -6.19
CA THR A 125 -0.86 9.34 -6.07
C THR A 125 -0.90 7.90 -6.57
N LEU A 126 -1.99 7.19 -6.25
CA LEU A 126 -2.22 5.86 -6.80
C LEU A 126 -2.29 5.88 -8.34
N ASN A 127 -2.87 6.94 -8.93
CA ASN A 127 -2.91 7.10 -10.39
C ASN A 127 -1.52 7.18 -11.01
N ASP A 128 -0.57 7.86 -10.34
CA ASP A 128 0.79 8.04 -10.86
C ASP A 128 1.57 6.73 -10.95
N VAL A 129 1.26 5.76 -10.10
CA VAL A 129 1.92 4.43 -10.07
C VAL A 129 1.10 3.33 -10.74
N THR A 130 -0.13 3.62 -11.14
CA THR A 130 -0.95 2.65 -11.87
C THR A 130 -0.56 2.66 -13.34
N PRO A 131 -0.16 1.51 -13.93
CA PRO A 131 0.10 1.45 -15.35
C PRO A 131 -1.15 1.87 -16.14
N ILE A 132 -0.99 2.82 -17.06
CA ILE A 132 -2.05 3.12 -18.01
C ILE A 132 -2.07 1.95 -19.00
N SER A 133 -3.18 1.25 -19.09
CA SER A 133 -3.41 0.17 -20.05
C SER A 133 -3.50 0.72 -21.50
N ASN A 134 -2.46 1.38 -21.96
CA ASN A 134 -2.24 1.60 -23.38
C ASN A 134 -1.58 0.35 -23.94
N LYS A 135 -2.25 -0.34 -24.84
CA LYS A 135 -1.71 -1.41 -25.70
C LYS A 135 -0.61 -0.85 -26.62
N THR A 136 0.48 -0.35 -26.06
CA THR A 136 1.68 0.00 -26.83
C THR A 136 2.91 -0.06 -25.91
N ASN A 137 3.74 -1.10 -26.16
CA ASN A 137 5.17 -1.23 -25.88
C ASN A 137 5.75 -0.45 -24.67
N ILE A 138 5.93 -1.14 -23.55
CA ILE A 138 6.97 -0.74 -22.60
C ILE A 138 8.16 -1.69 -22.79
N ASN A 139 9.07 -1.28 -23.68
CA ASN A 139 10.45 -1.76 -23.68
C ASN A 139 11.23 -1.02 -22.57
N ASN A 140 11.80 -1.81 -21.67
CA ASN A 140 13.08 -1.63 -21.01
C ASN A 140 13.43 -0.26 -20.41
N ASN A 141 13.26 -0.10 -19.08
CA ASN A 141 14.18 0.68 -18.27
C ASN A 141 14.12 0.27 -16.78
N LEU A 142 14.26 -1.02 -16.49
CA LEU A 142 14.36 -1.56 -15.13
C LEU A 142 15.75 -2.14 -14.81
N LYS A 143 16.81 -1.64 -15.45
CA LYS A 143 18.20 -2.12 -15.25
C LYS A 143 19.12 -1.18 -14.49
N GLU A 144 18.65 -0.06 -13.95
CA GLU A 144 19.55 0.94 -13.35
C GLU A 144 19.32 1.24 -11.85
N ILE A 145 18.56 0.42 -11.11
CA ILE A 145 18.41 0.62 -9.66
C ILE A 145 18.62 -0.69 -8.88
N LEU A 146 19.74 -1.38 -9.15
CA LEU A 146 20.29 -2.40 -8.25
C LEU A 146 21.79 -2.21 -8.13
#